data_266fb3dcb3d9835c60105fa62d641fd2
#
_entry.id   266fb3dcb3d9835c60105fa62d641fd2
#
_cell.length_a   1.000
_cell.length_b   1.000
_cell.length_c   1.000
_cell.angle_alpha   90.00
_cell.angle_beta   90.00
_cell.angle_gamma   90.00
#
_symmetry.space_group_name_H-M   'P 1'
#
loop_
_entity.id
_entity.type
_entity.pdbx_description
1 polymer ?
#
loop_
_entity_poly.entity_id
_entity_poly.type
_entity_poly.pdbx_seq_one_letter_code
_entity_poly.pdbx_strand_id
1 'polypeptide(L)'
;MSRKEVLAAIRFDFHQYRPQTPLFLELFPLVFGERAVITGTSRDDSLWLAERKRKMFQISPRDLGIRLCDELEQTRLPMDVLAAVCRRVFRTAAQPGVSDRSNEPGIWLFTGMEAFTCRQCGHCCRNLDYYDQLTEADYRRWQRLAREDILKKVRRVKRDDSTVAYRMWERTGTGKPESTCPWLHKIPTRNRWECLIHEVRPEICRQYPGSRKHADMTGCPGFETSQAIERL
;
A
#
# COMPACT_ATOMS: atom_id res chain seq x y z
N MET A 1 -2.56 16.02 5.61
CA MET A 1 -2.80 14.95 6.63
C MET A 1 -2.35 15.46 7.99
N SER A 2 -3.14 15.24 9.04
CA SER A 2 -2.72 15.47 10.43
C SER A 2 -1.60 14.50 10.84
N ARG A 3 -0.90 14.79 11.94
CA ARG A 3 0.13 13.89 12.48
C ARG A 3 -0.42 12.46 12.69
N LYS A 4 -1.63 12.32 13.27
CA LYS A 4 -2.24 11.02 13.53
C LYS A 4 -2.48 10.22 12.24
N GLU A 5 -2.99 10.87 11.21
CA GLU A 5 -3.21 10.25 9.91
C GLU A 5 -1.89 9.82 9.25
N VAL A 6 -0.84 10.63 9.37
CA VAL A 6 0.50 10.30 8.86
C VAL A 6 1.06 9.06 9.56
N LEU A 7 1.00 8.98 10.88
CA LEU A 7 1.50 7.83 11.63
C LEU A 7 0.74 6.54 11.30
N ALA A 8 -0.58 6.63 11.15
CA ALA A 8 -1.41 5.51 10.71
C ALA A 8 -1.03 5.04 9.30
N ALA A 9 -0.78 5.97 8.37
CA ALA A 9 -0.35 5.66 7.01
C ALA A 9 1.05 5.02 6.97
N ILE A 10 1.99 5.47 7.79
CA ILE A 10 3.33 4.86 7.91
C ILE A 10 3.23 3.44 8.46
N ARG A 11 2.43 3.22 9.50
CA ARG A 11 2.21 1.88 10.07
C ARG A 11 1.59 0.93 9.05
N PHE A 12 0.60 1.41 8.28
CA PHE A 12 -0.01 0.65 7.20
C PHE A 12 1.02 0.27 6.13
N ASP A 13 1.84 1.23 5.68
CA ASP A 13 2.90 1.00 4.69
C ASP A 13 3.89 -0.08 5.15
N PHE A 14 4.37 -0.01 6.39
CA PHE A 14 5.28 -1.01 6.96
C PHE A 14 4.63 -2.39 7.07
N HIS A 15 3.32 -2.45 7.28
CA HIS A 15 2.58 -3.72 7.28
C HIS A 15 2.42 -4.27 5.87
N GLN A 16 2.07 -3.43 4.92
CA GLN A 16 1.75 -3.81 3.54
C GLN A 16 2.98 -4.29 2.75
N TYR A 17 4.13 -3.61 2.92
CA TYR A 17 5.31 -3.81 2.08
C TYR A 17 6.48 -4.40 2.87
N ARG A 18 6.42 -5.67 3.18
CA ARG A 18 7.50 -6.40 3.87
C ARG A 18 8.31 -7.26 2.91
N PRO A 19 9.62 -7.45 3.18
CA PRO A 19 10.49 -6.74 4.12
C PRO A 19 10.96 -5.38 3.57
N GLN A 20 11.17 -4.39 4.45
CA GLN A 20 11.61 -3.04 4.08
C GLN A 20 12.97 -2.67 4.72
N THR A 21 13.88 -3.64 4.85
CA THR A 21 15.17 -3.45 5.54
C THR A 21 15.93 -2.20 5.08
N PRO A 22 16.14 -1.93 3.78
CA PRO A 22 16.86 -0.72 3.35
C PRO A 22 16.17 0.57 3.81
N LEU A 23 14.84 0.62 3.73
CA LEU A 23 14.06 1.77 4.20
C LEU A 23 14.24 1.97 5.71
N PHE A 24 14.19 0.89 6.49
CA PHE A 24 14.34 0.99 7.95
C PHE A 24 15.72 1.49 8.35
N LEU A 25 16.77 1.10 7.65
CA LEU A 25 18.13 1.61 7.86
C LEU A 25 18.22 3.13 7.58
N GLU A 26 17.52 3.62 6.56
CA GLU A 26 17.47 5.06 6.27
C GLU A 26 16.65 5.86 7.29
N LEU A 27 15.57 5.27 7.81
CA LEU A 27 14.68 5.94 8.76
C LEU A 27 15.26 5.97 10.17
N PHE A 28 16.05 4.97 10.52
CA PHE A 28 16.52 4.77 11.88
C PHE A 28 17.25 6.00 12.45
N PRO A 29 18.27 6.59 11.76
CA PRO A 29 18.97 7.78 12.25
C PRO A 29 18.08 9.02 12.34
N LEU A 30 17.03 9.12 11.50
CA LEU A 30 16.07 10.23 11.56
C LEU A 30 15.17 10.16 12.80
N VAL A 31 14.80 8.93 13.20
CA VAL A 31 13.84 8.71 14.29
C VAL A 31 14.55 8.63 15.64
N PHE A 32 15.67 7.93 15.72
CA PHE A 32 16.40 7.71 16.96
C PHE A 32 17.56 8.71 17.17
N GLY A 33 18.07 9.31 16.11
CA GLY A 33 19.27 10.15 16.21
C GLY A 33 20.44 9.38 16.80
N GLU A 34 21.17 10.02 17.75
CA GLU A 34 22.31 9.41 18.44
C GLU A 34 21.93 8.45 19.58
N ARG A 35 20.63 8.27 19.86
CA ARG A 35 20.17 7.41 20.98
C ARG A 35 20.37 5.92 20.71
N ALA A 36 20.43 5.55 19.45
CA ALA A 36 20.65 4.17 19.04
C ALA A 36 21.35 4.11 17.67
N VAL A 37 22.06 3.02 17.45
CA VAL A 37 22.75 2.75 16.17
C VAL A 37 22.33 1.39 15.67
N ILE A 38 22.04 1.32 14.37
CA ILE A 38 21.75 0.06 13.69
C ILE A 38 22.86 -0.26 12.72
N THR A 39 23.29 -1.52 12.70
CA THR A 39 24.25 -2.04 11.75
C THR A 39 23.72 -3.33 11.13
N GLY A 40 24.10 -3.60 9.89
CA GLY A 40 23.71 -4.81 9.17
C GLY A 40 23.68 -4.57 7.68
N THR A 41 23.59 -5.67 6.94
CA THR A 41 23.46 -5.63 5.50
C THR A 41 22.14 -6.26 5.06
N SER A 42 21.59 -5.77 3.98
CA SER A 42 20.38 -6.36 3.38
C SER A 42 20.61 -7.79 2.83
N ARG A 43 21.87 -8.26 2.80
CA ARG A 43 22.23 -9.59 2.27
C ARG A 43 22.03 -10.72 3.26
N ASP A 44 22.19 -10.45 4.57
CA ASP A 44 22.26 -11.52 5.59
C ASP A 44 21.04 -11.52 6.53
N ASP A 45 20.03 -10.66 6.33
CA ASP A 45 18.89 -10.42 7.25
C ASP A 45 19.31 -10.23 8.73
N SER A 46 20.60 -10.09 8.99
CA SER A 46 21.15 -9.92 10.32
C SER A 46 21.33 -8.43 10.61
N LEU A 47 20.35 -7.87 11.29
CA LEU A 47 20.40 -6.49 11.79
C LEU A 47 20.80 -6.51 13.25
N TRP A 48 21.73 -5.62 13.62
CA TRP A 48 22.19 -5.45 14.98
C TRP A 48 21.86 -4.05 15.47
N LEU A 49 21.20 -3.98 16.61
CA LEU A 49 20.80 -2.75 17.26
C LEU A 49 21.63 -2.51 18.53
N ALA A 50 22.27 -1.36 18.60
CA ALA A 50 22.92 -0.86 19.78
C ALA A 50 22.17 0.35 20.33
N GLU A 51 21.73 0.30 21.57
CA GLU A 51 21.11 1.40 22.30
C GLU A 51 22.04 1.93 23.37
N ARG A 52 21.93 3.21 23.67
CA ARG A 52 22.73 3.83 24.73
C ARG A 52 22.57 3.05 26.05
N LYS A 53 23.68 2.64 26.64
CA LYS A 53 23.75 1.82 27.89
C LYS A 53 23.21 0.39 27.79
N ARG A 54 22.98 -0.14 26.59
CA ARG A 54 22.61 -1.56 26.40
C ARG A 54 23.62 -2.28 25.53
N LYS A 55 23.75 -3.61 25.73
CA LYS A 55 24.54 -4.44 24.82
C LYS A 55 23.86 -4.50 23.45
N MET A 56 24.65 -4.56 22.41
CA MET A 56 24.17 -4.79 21.05
C MET A 56 23.43 -6.14 20.98
N PHE A 57 22.30 -6.15 20.31
CA PHE A 57 21.48 -7.35 20.11
C PHE A 57 20.97 -7.44 18.67
N GLN A 58 20.71 -8.66 18.23
CA GLN A 58 20.13 -8.90 16.92
C GLN A 58 18.64 -8.57 16.91
N ILE A 59 18.18 -7.94 15.83
CA ILE A 59 16.78 -7.55 15.64
C ILE A 59 16.30 -8.00 14.26
N SER A 60 15.09 -8.55 14.20
CA SER A 60 14.48 -8.88 12.92
C SER A 60 13.97 -7.63 12.18
N PRO A 61 13.87 -7.65 10.84
CA PRO A 61 13.26 -6.54 10.09
C PRO A 61 11.83 -6.23 10.56
N ARG A 62 11.08 -7.26 10.95
CA ARG A 62 9.72 -7.11 11.49
C ARG A 62 9.71 -6.31 12.79
N ASP A 63 10.55 -6.72 13.74
CA ASP A 63 10.62 -6.09 15.06
C ASP A 63 11.18 -4.67 14.95
N LEU A 64 12.11 -4.44 14.02
CA LEU A 64 12.62 -3.11 13.70
C LEU A 64 11.51 -2.18 13.18
N GLY A 65 10.64 -2.67 12.29
CA GLY A 65 9.49 -1.92 11.80
C GLY A 65 8.49 -1.57 12.92
N ILE A 66 8.19 -2.51 13.81
CA ILE A 66 7.36 -2.27 15.00
C ILE A 66 7.99 -1.19 15.88
N ARG A 67 9.28 -1.32 16.18
CA ARG A 67 10.01 -0.38 17.02
C ARG A 67 10.06 1.03 16.44
N LEU A 68 10.24 1.17 15.12
CA LEU A 68 10.17 2.46 14.43
C LEU A 68 8.78 3.09 14.56
N CYS A 69 7.70 2.31 14.41
CA CYS A 69 6.34 2.80 14.62
C CYS A 69 6.11 3.27 16.04
N ASP A 70 6.51 2.47 17.03
CA ASP A 70 6.33 2.79 18.44
C ASP A 70 7.11 4.07 18.83
N GLU A 71 8.33 4.21 18.35
CA GLU A 71 9.14 5.42 18.57
C GLU A 71 8.52 6.67 17.92
N LEU A 72 8.00 6.54 16.68
CA LEU A 72 7.29 7.61 15.98
C LEU A 72 6.03 8.08 16.72
N GLU A 73 5.34 7.16 17.40
CA GLU A 73 4.15 7.47 18.18
C GLU A 73 4.50 8.12 19.54
N GLN A 74 5.53 7.60 20.22
CA GLN A 74 5.95 8.06 21.54
C GLN A 74 6.73 9.38 21.48
N THR A 75 7.56 9.56 20.44
CA THR A 75 8.40 10.75 20.28
C THR A 75 7.71 11.78 19.41
N ARG A 76 7.51 12.99 19.95
CA ARG A 76 6.97 14.10 19.17
C ARG A 76 8.06 14.70 18.28
N LEU A 77 8.39 14.04 17.18
CA LEU A 77 9.35 14.55 16.21
C LEU A 77 8.94 15.92 15.66
N PRO A 78 9.90 16.82 15.38
CA PRO A 78 9.66 18.03 14.60
C PRO A 78 9.00 17.73 13.25
N MET A 79 8.19 18.65 12.75
CA MET A 79 7.38 18.40 11.53
C MET A 79 8.23 18.26 10.26
N ASP A 80 9.39 18.93 10.21
CA ASP A 80 10.37 18.79 9.13
C ASP A 80 11.01 17.39 9.10
N VAL A 81 11.33 16.84 10.29
CA VAL A 81 11.83 15.47 10.44
C VAL A 81 10.73 14.47 10.06
N LEU A 82 9.51 14.68 10.50
CA LEU A 82 8.38 13.83 10.11
C LEU A 82 8.12 13.88 8.58
N ALA A 83 8.25 15.06 7.96
CA ALA A 83 8.20 15.20 6.51
C ALA A 83 9.34 14.43 5.83
N ALA A 84 10.56 14.46 6.41
CA ALA A 84 11.68 13.67 5.91
C ALA A 84 11.44 12.15 6.00
N VAL A 85 10.81 11.67 7.07
CA VAL A 85 10.34 10.29 7.19
C VAL A 85 9.33 9.97 6.10
N CYS A 86 8.31 10.82 5.92
CA CYS A 86 7.28 10.63 4.89
C CYS A 86 7.87 10.55 3.48
N ARG A 87 8.84 11.40 3.14
CA ARG A 87 9.51 11.36 1.81
C ARG A 87 10.14 9.98 1.54
N ARG A 88 10.73 9.36 2.53
CA ARG A 88 11.36 8.04 2.40
C ARG A 88 10.32 6.91 2.37
N VAL A 89 9.38 6.95 3.31
CA VAL A 89 8.34 5.91 3.40
C VAL A 89 7.50 5.85 2.14
N PHE A 90 7.00 7.00 1.68
CA PHE A 90 6.06 7.06 0.55
C PHE A 90 6.73 7.30 -0.80
N ARG A 91 8.06 7.50 -0.83
CA ARG A 91 8.84 7.81 -2.05
C ARG A 91 8.24 8.97 -2.84
N THR A 92 7.81 10.02 -2.13
CA THR A 92 7.16 11.18 -2.74
C THR A 92 7.57 12.46 -2.02
N ALA A 93 7.34 13.62 -2.63
CA ALA A 93 7.58 14.89 -1.99
C ALA A 93 6.64 15.06 -0.78
N ALA A 94 7.19 15.56 0.31
CA ALA A 94 6.46 15.83 1.54
C ALA A 94 7.04 17.07 2.22
N GLN A 95 6.17 17.90 2.79
CA GLN A 95 6.57 19.10 3.52
C GLN A 95 5.63 19.35 4.70
N PRO A 96 6.11 20.05 5.75
CA PRO A 96 5.23 20.54 6.80
C PRO A 96 4.11 21.43 6.24
N GLY A 97 2.95 21.34 6.83
CA GLY A 97 1.79 22.12 6.43
C GLY A 97 0.69 22.05 7.48
N VAL A 98 -0.51 22.44 7.11
CA VAL A 98 -1.69 22.36 7.96
C VAL A 98 -2.67 21.36 7.34
N SER A 99 -3.29 20.53 8.15
CA SER A 99 -4.29 19.57 7.70
C SER A 99 -5.57 20.30 7.28
N ASP A 100 -6.02 20.06 6.04
CA ASP A 100 -7.25 20.67 5.50
C ASP A 100 -8.51 20.25 6.27
N ARG A 101 -8.47 19.13 6.99
CA ARG A 101 -9.61 18.59 7.72
C ARG A 101 -9.69 19.05 9.17
N SER A 102 -8.54 19.20 9.85
CA SER A 102 -8.49 19.48 11.28
C SER A 102 -7.90 20.85 11.61
N ASN A 103 -7.37 21.55 10.62
CA ASN A 103 -6.62 22.82 10.80
C ASN A 103 -5.45 22.71 11.80
N GLU A 104 -4.94 21.49 12.01
CA GLU A 104 -3.80 21.21 12.87
C GLU A 104 -2.50 21.09 12.07
N PRO A 105 -1.33 21.30 12.72
CA PRO A 105 -0.07 21.00 12.07
C PRO A 105 -0.02 19.58 11.53
N GLY A 106 0.41 19.41 10.29
CA GLY A 106 0.40 18.14 9.59
C GLY A 106 1.47 18.10 8.49
N ILE A 107 1.33 17.12 7.60
CA ILE A 107 2.21 16.92 6.45
C ILE A 107 1.40 16.96 5.16
N TRP A 108 1.88 17.74 4.22
CA TRP A 108 1.41 17.68 2.84
C TRP A 108 2.22 16.63 2.09
N LEU A 109 1.52 15.64 1.55
CA LEU A 109 2.09 14.59 0.70
C LEU A 109 1.68 14.82 -0.74
N PHE A 110 2.67 14.85 -1.62
CA PHE A 110 2.44 14.95 -3.07
C PHE A 110 2.51 13.54 -3.64
N THR A 111 1.37 12.94 -3.93
CA THR A 111 1.29 11.53 -4.33
C THR A 111 1.84 11.29 -5.73
N GLY A 112 1.98 12.34 -6.54
CA GLY A 112 2.37 12.26 -7.95
C GLY A 112 1.32 11.62 -8.84
N MET A 113 0.10 11.38 -8.31
CA MET A 113 -0.97 10.70 -9.06
C MET A 113 -1.49 11.49 -10.25
N GLU A 114 -1.26 12.79 -10.29
CA GLU A 114 -1.52 13.66 -11.44
C GLU A 114 -0.73 13.25 -12.69
N ALA A 115 0.42 12.62 -12.52
CA ALA A 115 1.21 12.05 -13.62
C ALA A 115 0.83 10.60 -13.98
N PHE A 116 -0.09 10.00 -13.24
CA PHE A 116 -0.51 8.62 -13.49
C PHE A 116 -1.48 8.52 -14.67
N THR A 117 -1.18 7.62 -15.59
CA THR A 117 -2.10 7.25 -16.67
C THR A 117 -2.20 5.73 -16.77
N CYS A 118 -3.40 5.20 -16.61
CA CYS A 118 -3.62 3.76 -16.77
C CYS A 118 -3.34 3.33 -18.22
N ARG A 119 -2.35 2.46 -18.41
CA ARG A 119 -1.95 1.93 -19.73
C ARG A 119 -2.84 0.80 -20.23
N GLN A 120 -3.85 0.40 -19.46
CA GLN A 120 -4.71 -0.74 -19.79
C GLN A 120 -3.92 -2.04 -20.04
N CYS A 121 -2.81 -2.21 -19.34
CA CYS A 121 -1.93 -3.39 -19.50
C CYS A 121 -2.48 -4.66 -18.82
N GLY A 122 -3.53 -4.56 -18.03
CA GLY A 122 -4.15 -5.66 -17.28
C GLY A 122 -3.27 -6.24 -16.16
N HIS A 123 -2.12 -5.64 -15.86
CA HIS A 123 -1.16 -6.16 -14.89
C HIS A 123 -1.79 -6.32 -13.50
N CYS A 124 -2.44 -5.29 -12.97
CA CYS A 124 -3.09 -5.33 -11.66
C CYS A 124 -4.17 -6.41 -11.56
N CYS A 125 -4.91 -6.69 -12.64
CA CYS A 125 -5.95 -7.70 -12.67
C CYS A 125 -5.42 -9.15 -12.79
N ARG A 126 -4.16 -9.32 -13.22
CA ARG A 126 -3.54 -10.63 -13.44
C ARG A 126 -2.58 -11.04 -12.33
N ASN A 127 -1.93 -10.07 -11.68
CA ASN A 127 -0.77 -10.33 -10.82
C ASN A 127 -0.96 -9.85 -9.39
N LEU A 128 -2.00 -9.06 -9.09
CA LEU A 128 -2.24 -8.58 -7.73
C LEU A 128 -3.37 -9.39 -7.10
N ASP A 129 -3.12 -9.82 -5.87
CA ASP A 129 -4.10 -10.57 -5.08
C ASP A 129 -4.99 -9.60 -4.30
N TYR A 130 -6.20 -9.40 -4.81
CA TYR A 130 -7.25 -8.61 -4.17
C TYR A 130 -8.37 -9.46 -3.55
N TYR A 131 -8.19 -10.77 -3.47
CA TYR A 131 -9.23 -11.73 -3.09
C TYR A 131 -9.93 -11.37 -1.77
N ASP A 132 -9.18 -11.01 -0.73
CA ASP A 132 -9.69 -10.67 0.60
C ASP A 132 -9.89 -9.14 0.80
N GLN A 133 -9.84 -8.32 -0.26
CA GLN A 133 -9.87 -6.85 -0.19
C GLN A 133 -11.23 -6.22 -0.50
N LEU A 134 -12.28 -7.03 -0.59
CA LEU A 134 -13.63 -6.53 -0.86
C LEU A 134 -14.26 -5.93 0.40
N THR A 135 -14.79 -4.72 0.27
CA THR A 135 -15.48 -4.04 1.36
C THR A 135 -16.97 -4.40 1.39
N GLU A 136 -17.59 -4.27 2.57
CA GLU A 136 -19.05 -4.37 2.70
C GLU A 136 -19.76 -3.30 1.87
N ALA A 137 -19.18 -2.11 1.76
CA ALA A 137 -19.72 -1.01 0.96
C ALA A 137 -19.79 -1.37 -0.53
N ASP A 138 -18.76 -2.05 -1.07
CA ASP A 138 -18.77 -2.56 -2.45
C ASP A 138 -19.88 -3.60 -2.64
N TYR A 139 -19.99 -4.55 -1.71
CA TYR A 139 -21.02 -5.60 -1.76
C TYR A 139 -22.42 -4.99 -1.76
N ARG A 140 -22.71 -4.08 -0.82
CA ARG A 140 -23.99 -3.36 -0.75
C ARG A 140 -24.25 -2.49 -1.99
N ARG A 141 -23.22 -1.89 -2.57
CA ARG A 141 -23.33 -1.14 -3.83
C ARG A 141 -23.82 -2.04 -4.96
N TRP A 142 -23.23 -3.23 -5.13
CA TRP A 142 -23.65 -4.16 -6.16
C TRP A 142 -25.07 -4.71 -5.94
N GLN A 143 -25.46 -4.93 -4.69
CA GLN A 143 -26.86 -5.28 -4.38
C GLN A 143 -27.84 -4.19 -4.83
N ARG A 144 -27.55 -2.92 -4.50
CA ARG A 144 -28.39 -1.78 -4.93
C ARG A 144 -28.45 -1.61 -6.45
N LEU A 145 -27.40 -1.98 -7.15
CA LEU A 145 -27.31 -1.92 -8.61
C LEU A 145 -27.82 -3.20 -9.31
N ALA A 146 -28.36 -4.15 -8.54
CA ALA A 146 -28.83 -5.45 -9.03
C ALA A 146 -27.80 -6.20 -9.90
N ARG A 147 -26.50 -6.09 -9.56
CA ARG A 147 -25.40 -6.74 -10.28
C ARG A 147 -25.23 -8.19 -9.82
N GLU A 148 -26.23 -9.02 -10.11
CA GLU A 148 -26.22 -10.44 -9.76
C GLU A 148 -25.06 -11.20 -10.41
N ASP A 149 -24.65 -10.78 -11.60
CA ASP A 149 -23.48 -11.30 -12.31
C ASP A 149 -22.21 -11.17 -11.46
N ILE A 150 -22.02 -10.04 -10.77
CA ILE A 150 -20.86 -9.79 -9.88
C ILE A 150 -21.06 -10.54 -8.55
N LEU A 151 -22.24 -10.44 -7.95
CA LEU A 151 -22.53 -11.04 -6.65
C LEU A 151 -22.33 -12.57 -6.64
N LYS A 152 -22.60 -13.26 -7.75
CA LYS A 152 -22.32 -14.70 -7.93
C LYS A 152 -20.83 -15.06 -7.81
N LYS A 153 -19.92 -14.11 -7.98
CA LYS A 153 -18.47 -14.27 -7.87
C LYS A 153 -17.93 -13.80 -6.52
N VAL A 154 -18.81 -13.52 -5.56
CA VAL A 154 -18.44 -13.04 -4.22
C VAL A 154 -18.92 -14.02 -3.17
N ARG A 155 -18.03 -14.39 -2.25
CA ARG A 155 -18.38 -15.20 -1.09
C ARG A 155 -18.37 -14.36 0.18
N ARG A 156 -19.42 -14.56 1.00
CA ARG A 156 -19.49 -14.04 2.36
C ARG A 156 -18.91 -15.08 3.31
N VAL A 157 -17.94 -14.67 4.13
CA VAL A 157 -17.27 -15.53 5.11
C VAL A 157 -17.50 -14.94 6.49
N LYS A 158 -18.12 -15.69 7.38
CA LYS A 158 -18.21 -15.30 8.80
C LYS A 158 -16.81 -15.45 9.42
N ARG A 159 -16.29 -14.40 10.03
CA ARG A 159 -15.03 -14.45 10.81
C ARG A 159 -15.31 -14.74 12.28
N ASP A 160 -16.41 -14.18 12.80
CA ASP A 160 -16.94 -14.35 14.16
C ASP A 160 -18.44 -14.06 14.15
N ASP A 161 -19.09 -14.02 15.30
CA ASP A 161 -20.54 -13.81 15.42
C ASP A 161 -21.02 -12.45 14.88
N SER A 162 -20.14 -11.46 14.78
CA SER A 162 -20.47 -10.08 14.40
C SER A 162 -19.84 -9.64 13.08
N THR A 163 -18.77 -10.29 12.63
CA THR A 163 -17.95 -9.84 11.50
C THR A 163 -18.11 -10.71 10.28
N VAL A 164 -18.50 -10.10 9.16
CA VAL A 164 -18.56 -10.74 7.84
C VAL A 164 -17.44 -10.18 6.96
N ALA A 165 -16.58 -11.07 6.48
CA ALA A 165 -15.62 -10.75 5.42
C ALA A 165 -16.21 -11.10 4.07
N TYR A 166 -15.78 -10.39 3.04
CA TYR A 166 -16.18 -10.62 1.67
C TYR A 166 -14.95 -10.99 0.84
N ARG A 167 -15.08 -12.09 0.08
CA ARG A 167 -14.04 -12.56 -0.83
C ARG A 167 -14.53 -12.44 -2.26
N MET A 168 -13.73 -11.80 -3.10
CA MET A 168 -14.13 -11.59 -4.50
C MET A 168 -13.39 -12.50 -5.45
N TRP A 169 -14.02 -12.69 -6.59
CA TRP A 169 -13.53 -13.47 -7.71
C TRP A 169 -13.32 -14.94 -7.35
N GLU A 170 -14.32 -15.52 -6.71
CA GLU A 170 -14.31 -16.94 -6.39
C GLU A 170 -14.78 -17.76 -7.60
N ARG A 171 -14.07 -18.83 -7.86
CA ARG A 171 -14.47 -19.83 -8.87
C ARG A 171 -15.70 -20.55 -8.39
N THR A 172 -16.77 -20.46 -9.17
CA THR A 172 -18.08 -21.02 -8.84
C THR A 172 -17.99 -22.50 -8.46
N GLY A 173 -18.55 -22.85 -7.30
CA GLY A 173 -18.63 -24.22 -6.79
C GLY A 173 -17.35 -24.79 -6.18
N THR A 174 -16.22 -24.08 -6.19
CA THR A 174 -14.94 -24.61 -5.67
C THR A 174 -14.44 -23.94 -4.40
N GLY A 175 -14.92 -22.76 -4.07
CA GLY A 175 -14.43 -21.96 -2.95
C GLY A 175 -12.99 -21.43 -3.11
N LYS A 176 -12.40 -21.59 -4.30
CA LYS A 176 -11.04 -21.14 -4.60
C LYS A 176 -11.04 -19.82 -5.37
N PRO A 177 -10.04 -18.95 -5.15
CA PRO A 177 -9.93 -17.72 -5.94
C PRO A 177 -9.69 -18.03 -7.42
N GLU A 178 -10.18 -17.16 -8.28
CA GLU A 178 -9.77 -17.14 -9.69
C GLU A 178 -8.30 -16.73 -9.78
N SER A 179 -7.56 -17.32 -10.69
CA SER A 179 -6.15 -16.97 -10.92
C SER A 179 -5.96 -15.59 -11.57
N THR A 180 -7.03 -15.05 -12.14
CA THR A 180 -7.06 -13.77 -12.84
C THR A 180 -8.43 -13.15 -12.63
N CYS A 181 -8.53 -11.83 -12.61
CA CYS A 181 -9.82 -11.16 -12.50
C CYS A 181 -10.76 -11.61 -13.63
N PRO A 182 -11.96 -12.16 -13.32
CA PRO A 182 -12.90 -12.67 -14.32
C PRO A 182 -13.51 -11.60 -15.23
N TRP A 183 -13.32 -10.32 -14.86
CA TRP A 183 -13.82 -9.17 -15.60
C TRP A 183 -12.76 -8.53 -16.49
N LEU A 184 -11.55 -9.10 -16.55
CA LEU A 184 -10.49 -8.64 -17.44
C LEU A 184 -10.71 -9.20 -18.84
N HIS A 185 -10.91 -8.33 -19.81
CA HIS A 185 -11.10 -8.69 -21.22
C HIS A 185 -9.96 -8.16 -22.07
N LYS A 186 -9.38 -9.00 -22.93
CA LYS A 186 -8.35 -8.59 -23.88
C LYS A 186 -9.00 -7.98 -25.12
N ILE A 187 -8.59 -6.78 -25.48
CA ILE A 187 -9.05 -6.13 -26.72
C ILE A 187 -8.35 -6.78 -27.91
N PRO A 188 -9.04 -7.49 -28.81
CA PRO A 188 -8.40 -8.34 -29.84
C PRO A 188 -7.46 -7.61 -30.78
N THR A 189 -7.78 -6.35 -31.11
CA THR A 189 -7.05 -5.53 -32.11
C THR A 189 -5.93 -4.67 -31.49
N ARG A 190 -5.75 -4.74 -30.15
CA ARG A 190 -4.79 -3.88 -29.44
C ARG A 190 -4.09 -4.71 -28.36
N ASN A 191 -2.85 -4.39 -28.05
CA ASN A 191 -2.16 -4.97 -26.90
C ASN A 191 -2.62 -4.29 -25.59
N ARG A 192 -3.94 -4.28 -25.37
CA ARG A 192 -4.60 -3.63 -24.25
C ARG A 192 -5.69 -4.52 -23.66
N TRP A 193 -6.05 -4.20 -22.44
CA TRP A 193 -7.07 -4.90 -21.69
C TRP A 193 -8.09 -3.90 -21.16
N GLU A 194 -9.34 -4.34 -21.04
CA GLU A 194 -10.41 -3.56 -20.45
C GLU A 194 -11.05 -4.30 -19.28
N CYS A 195 -11.61 -3.53 -18.36
CA CYS A 195 -12.37 -4.05 -17.23
C CYS A 195 -13.86 -3.96 -17.56
N LEU A 196 -14.54 -5.10 -17.70
CA LEU A 196 -15.97 -5.16 -18.04
C LEU A 196 -16.89 -4.58 -16.97
N ILE A 197 -16.38 -4.38 -15.75
CA ILE A 197 -17.09 -3.75 -14.64
C ILE A 197 -16.45 -2.43 -14.22
N HIS A 198 -15.75 -1.73 -15.13
CA HIS A 198 -14.96 -0.54 -14.81
C HIS A 198 -15.73 0.49 -13.96
N GLU A 199 -16.97 0.80 -14.31
CA GLU A 199 -17.79 1.80 -13.63
C GLU A 199 -18.22 1.37 -12.21
N VAL A 200 -18.29 0.07 -11.98
CA VAL A 200 -18.74 -0.52 -10.71
C VAL A 200 -17.66 -1.35 -10.03
N ARG A 201 -16.42 -1.24 -10.48
CA ARG A 201 -15.28 -1.96 -9.88
C ARG A 201 -15.15 -1.68 -8.37
N PRO A 202 -14.64 -2.64 -7.59
CA PRO A 202 -14.49 -2.49 -6.14
C PRO A 202 -13.52 -1.37 -5.77
N GLU A 203 -13.64 -0.89 -4.55
CA GLU A 203 -12.87 0.26 -4.05
C GLU A 203 -11.36 0.05 -4.20
N ILE A 204 -10.84 -1.12 -3.86
CA ILE A 204 -9.42 -1.45 -4.01
C ILE A 204 -8.94 -1.26 -5.47
N CYS A 205 -9.76 -1.62 -6.45
CA CYS A 205 -9.43 -1.41 -7.86
C CYS A 205 -9.55 0.07 -8.29
N ARG A 206 -10.42 0.85 -7.65
CA ARG A 206 -10.53 2.30 -7.91
C ARG A 206 -9.37 3.08 -7.33
N GLN A 207 -8.87 2.64 -6.18
CA GLN A 207 -7.77 3.29 -5.46
C GLN A 207 -6.39 2.88 -5.96
N TYR A 208 -6.29 1.85 -6.79
CA TYR A 208 -5.02 1.39 -7.32
C TYR A 208 -4.53 2.25 -8.51
N PRO A 209 -3.26 2.62 -8.52
CA PRO A 209 -2.25 2.50 -7.48
C PRO A 209 -2.28 3.74 -6.55
N GLY A 210 -2.68 3.70 -5.37
CA GLY A 210 -2.83 4.86 -4.47
C GLY A 210 -1.62 5.81 -4.35
N SER A 211 -0.44 5.43 -4.90
CA SER A 211 0.78 6.24 -4.95
C SER A 211 1.75 5.71 -6.01
N ARG A 212 2.76 6.53 -6.36
CA ARG A 212 3.85 6.10 -7.24
C ARG A 212 4.62 4.92 -6.64
N LYS A 213 4.94 4.95 -5.33
CA LYS A 213 5.56 3.82 -4.64
C LYS A 213 4.78 2.52 -4.85
N HIS A 214 3.46 2.56 -4.70
CA HIS A 214 2.60 1.39 -4.89
C HIS A 214 2.67 0.87 -6.33
N ALA A 215 2.65 1.77 -7.32
CA ALA A 215 2.82 1.40 -8.72
C ALA A 215 4.18 0.73 -8.97
N ASP A 216 5.27 1.35 -8.50
CA ASP A 216 6.64 0.84 -8.67
C ASP A 216 6.81 -0.55 -8.03
N MET A 217 6.33 -0.73 -6.81
CA MET A 217 6.45 -2.00 -6.07
C MET A 217 5.59 -3.13 -6.66
N THR A 218 4.55 -2.78 -7.38
CA THR A 218 3.65 -3.75 -8.02
C THR A 218 3.86 -3.88 -9.52
N GLY A 219 4.88 -3.21 -10.09
CA GLY A 219 5.23 -3.30 -11.50
C GLY A 219 4.20 -2.64 -12.45
N CYS A 220 3.51 -1.58 -11.97
CA CYS A 220 2.56 -0.85 -12.81
C CYS A 220 3.28 0.18 -13.70
N PRO A 221 3.14 0.13 -15.03
CA PRO A 221 3.81 1.06 -15.95
C PRO A 221 3.12 2.43 -16.08
N GLY A 222 2.15 2.74 -15.23
CA GLY A 222 1.30 3.93 -15.35
C GLY A 222 2.01 5.28 -15.18
N PHE A 223 3.23 5.28 -14.63
CA PHE A 223 4.10 6.46 -14.49
C PHE A 223 5.23 6.52 -15.52
N GLU A 224 5.36 5.52 -16.37
CA GLU A 224 6.36 5.51 -17.44
C GLU A 224 5.99 6.52 -18.54
N THR A 225 6.96 7.28 -19.00
CA THR A 225 6.77 8.16 -20.17
C THR A 225 6.72 7.31 -21.44
N SER A 226 5.97 7.76 -22.45
CA SER A 226 5.80 7.04 -23.72
C SER A 226 7.12 6.70 -24.43
N GLN A 227 8.19 7.45 -24.17
CA GLN A 227 9.54 7.20 -24.74
C GLN A 227 10.26 5.98 -24.16
N ALA A 228 9.87 5.50 -22.97
CA ALA A 228 10.46 4.31 -22.36
C ALA A 228 9.87 3.00 -22.93
N ILE A 229 8.70 3.06 -23.57
CA ILE A 229 7.95 1.89 -24.03
C ILE A 229 8.37 1.46 -25.43
N GLU A 230 8.93 2.36 -26.26
CA GLU A 230 9.42 2.01 -27.60
C GLU A 230 10.72 1.20 -27.60
N ARG A 231 11.31 0.93 -26.43
CA ARG A 231 12.58 0.20 -26.24
C ARG A 231 12.41 -1.21 -25.67
N LEU A 232 11.17 -1.69 -25.48
CA LEU A 232 10.83 -3.05 -25.06
C LEU A 232 10.06 -3.79 -26.15
#